data_a16d687e60cfbb18a8f0185fd9db235e
#
_entry.id   a16d687e60cfbb18a8f0185fd9db235e
#
_cell.length_a   1.000
_cell.length_b   1.000
_cell.length_c   1.000
_cell.angle_alpha   90.00
_cell.angle_beta   90.00
_cell.angle_gamma   90.00
#
_symmetry.space_group_name_H-M   'P 1'
#
loop_
_entity.id
_entity.type
_entity.pdbx_description
1 polymer ?
#
loop_
_entity_poly.entity_id
_entity_poly.type
_entity_poly.pdbx_seq_one_letter_code
_entity_poly.pdbx_strand_id
1 'polypeptide(L)'
;MKGERLLSLKERSKEVYWKRRIFICRTFDIPVYFIFFQYALRFLLSEKEDVPPHKPKLIVGGERRGTSSFFKRKKQRSVLGKEKNYLPDIDIQEHLLIIFSVRSSLPSLREGRRSSPQTETNFMEKQTFIATCLFGLEKLVGEELDALGCTRLGTIDGRVRFEAPASEIPWLNINLRYAERLLIEVGRCPAPDFDTLFEGVRSMPWEDYIGRNDQFPVKGHSIKSRLVSLPDCQRIIKKAAAKRLGGAYGLEYLPETGVKYQIEFFIFKDEASLMIDTSGTPLHKRGYRPVSTEAPLRETLAAAMAKIARPRENVLFRDPMCGSGTIAIEAAMIMTNTAPGINRGFAAEEFPWLDGKLWDDARDRALDAIAETEFEAYASDISPEAVKIAAENVRRAGMAKHIKVFAEDALKIKTEGRRGTIVCNPPYGERLSTVKEAEQLYRAMGRHFATLDSWQIYVLTSDDYFERLYGRRADAVRRLYNGMIRCNYYQFFKNRH
;
A
#
# COMPACT_ATOMS: atom_id res chain seq x y z
N MET A 1 -26.65 21.88 -46.93
CA MET A 1 -25.35 22.59 -46.91
C MET A 1 -24.78 22.47 -45.52
N LYS A 2 -23.77 21.63 -45.40
CA LYS A 2 -23.07 21.35 -44.12
C LYS A 2 -22.01 22.44 -43.88
N GLY A 3 -22.13 23.17 -42.77
CA GLY A 3 -21.11 24.14 -42.33
C GLY A 3 -20.08 23.46 -41.44
N GLU A 4 -18.99 23.00 -42.02
CA GLU A 4 -17.80 22.65 -41.25
C GLU A 4 -17.13 23.95 -40.75
N ARG A 5 -17.11 24.16 -39.43
CA ARG A 5 -16.28 25.21 -38.84
C ARG A 5 -14.82 24.77 -38.92
N LEU A 6 -14.07 25.39 -39.79
CA LEU A 6 -12.62 25.30 -39.82
C LEU A 6 -12.05 25.91 -38.51
N LEU A 7 -11.47 25.08 -37.67
CA LEU A 7 -10.73 25.52 -36.51
C LEU A 7 -9.58 26.46 -36.93
N SER A 8 -9.40 27.58 -36.25
CA SER A 8 -8.35 28.53 -36.51
C SER A 8 -6.96 27.90 -36.34
N LEU A 9 -5.96 28.42 -37.07
CA LEU A 9 -4.56 27.98 -36.95
C LEU A 9 -4.03 28.01 -35.48
N LYS A 10 -4.59 28.92 -34.68
CA LYS A 10 -4.27 29.06 -33.25
C LYS A 10 -4.82 27.89 -32.41
N GLU A 11 -5.98 27.35 -32.76
CA GLU A 11 -6.59 26.18 -32.04
C GLU A 11 -5.91 24.89 -32.46
N ARG A 12 -5.54 24.71 -33.72
CA ARG A 12 -4.75 23.54 -34.18
C ARG A 12 -3.35 23.50 -33.55
N SER A 13 -2.68 24.65 -33.39
CA SER A 13 -1.37 24.74 -32.74
C SER A 13 -1.44 24.39 -31.23
N LYS A 14 -2.53 24.75 -30.57
CA LYS A 14 -2.78 24.38 -29.17
C LYS A 14 -2.98 22.86 -29.02
N GLU A 15 -3.75 22.23 -29.90
CA GLU A 15 -4.01 20.79 -29.86
C GLU A 15 -2.73 19.94 -30.07
N VAL A 16 -1.89 20.32 -31.02
CA VAL A 16 -0.58 19.68 -31.27
C VAL A 16 0.38 19.90 -30.09
N TYR A 17 0.35 21.07 -29.47
CA TYR A 17 1.16 21.39 -28.30
C TYR A 17 0.76 20.53 -27.07
N TRP A 18 -0.53 20.32 -26.85
CA TRP A 18 -1.04 19.46 -25.77
C TRP A 18 -0.73 17.98 -26.00
N LYS A 19 -0.91 17.47 -27.21
CA LYS A 19 -0.58 16.07 -27.55
C LYS A 19 0.91 15.77 -27.34
N ARG A 20 1.80 16.69 -27.67
CA ARG A 20 3.27 16.57 -27.42
C ARG A 20 3.61 16.59 -25.94
N ARG A 21 2.97 17.41 -25.12
CA ARG A 21 3.22 17.45 -23.66
C ARG A 21 2.71 16.24 -22.92
N ILE A 22 1.56 15.71 -23.29
CA ILE A 22 1.03 14.45 -22.74
C ILE A 22 1.98 13.30 -23.09
N PHE A 23 2.53 13.26 -24.27
CA PHE A 23 3.53 12.27 -24.69
C PHE A 23 4.81 12.37 -23.83
N ILE A 24 5.34 13.58 -23.62
CA ILE A 24 6.54 13.80 -22.78
C ILE A 24 6.29 13.41 -21.32
N CYS A 25 5.12 13.74 -20.75
CA CYS A 25 4.78 13.34 -19.37
C CYS A 25 4.67 11.82 -19.19
N ARG A 26 4.19 11.07 -20.19
CA ARG A 26 4.17 9.61 -20.18
C ARG A 26 5.57 9.00 -20.26
N THR A 27 6.49 9.66 -20.95
CA THR A 27 7.86 9.16 -21.14
C THR A 27 8.77 9.37 -19.92
N PHE A 28 8.43 10.34 -19.03
CA PHE A 28 9.25 10.74 -17.88
C PHE A 28 8.59 10.49 -16.51
N ASP A 29 7.50 9.73 -16.44
CA ASP A 29 6.79 9.35 -15.20
C ASP A 29 6.41 10.53 -14.28
N ILE A 30 6.23 11.73 -14.85
CA ILE A 30 5.80 12.92 -14.12
C ILE A 30 4.29 12.88 -13.95
N PRO A 31 3.74 12.98 -12.72
CA PRO A 31 2.30 12.96 -12.49
C PRO A 31 1.60 14.05 -13.30
N VAL A 32 0.81 13.67 -14.29
CA VAL A 32 0.07 14.57 -15.20
C VAL A 32 -0.76 15.59 -14.41
N TYR A 33 -1.27 15.21 -13.25
CA TYR A 33 -2.06 16.05 -12.34
C TYR A 33 -1.34 17.27 -11.80
N PHE A 34 -0.04 17.18 -11.54
CA PHE A 34 0.72 18.32 -11.01
C PHE A 34 0.88 19.44 -12.05
N ILE A 35 0.97 19.08 -13.32
CA ILE A 35 1.07 20.04 -14.43
C ILE A 35 -0.30 20.67 -14.71
N PHE A 36 -1.40 19.91 -14.65
CA PHE A 36 -2.75 20.44 -14.80
C PHE A 36 -3.11 21.42 -13.68
N PHE A 37 -2.75 21.12 -12.45
CA PHE A 37 -2.99 22.00 -11.30
C PHE A 37 -2.24 23.33 -11.43
N GLN A 38 -0.97 23.31 -11.82
CA GLN A 38 -0.21 24.53 -12.03
C GLN A 38 -0.75 25.40 -13.19
N TYR A 39 -1.32 24.78 -14.22
CA TYR A 39 -1.88 25.52 -15.35
C TYR A 39 -3.31 26.01 -15.11
N ALA A 40 -4.13 25.24 -14.42
CA ALA A 40 -5.47 25.68 -13.98
C ALA A 40 -5.36 26.87 -13.02
N LEU A 41 -4.42 26.84 -12.09
CA LEU A 41 -4.14 27.95 -11.18
C LEU A 41 -3.64 29.20 -11.92
N ARG A 42 -2.80 29.04 -12.94
CA ARG A 42 -2.34 30.15 -13.79
C ARG A 42 -3.44 30.70 -14.71
N PHE A 43 -4.33 29.85 -15.20
CA PHE A 43 -5.45 30.28 -16.04
C PHE A 43 -6.46 31.11 -15.21
N LEU A 44 -6.78 30.67 -14.00
CA LEU A 44 -7.65 31.40 -13.09
C LEU A 44 -7.06 32.73 -12.58
N LEU A 45 -5.72 32.82 -12.54
CA LEU A 45 -5.03 34.06 -12.17
C LEU A 45 -4.78 34.99 -13.36
N SER A 46 -4.84 34.53 -14.63
CA SER A 46 -4.59 35.32 -15.84
C SER A 46 -5.86 36.00 -16.40
N GLU A 47 -7.05 35.65 -15.94
CA GLU A 47 -8.27 36.39 -16.34
C GLU A 47 -8.39 37.80 -15.70
N LYS A 48 -7.44 38.22 -14.89
CA LYS A 48 -7.46 39.52 -14.22
C LYS A 48 -6.46 40.58 -14.71
N GLU A 49 -5.51 40.24 -15.61
CA GLU A 49 -4.61 41.29 -16.14
C GLU A 49 -4.09 40.96 -17.55
N ASP A 50 -4.21 41.95 -18.47
CA ASP A 50 -3.59 41.93 -19.78
C ASP A 50 -2.07 42.18 -19.64
N VAL A 51 -1.26 41.12 -19.62
CA VAL A 51 0.21 41.19 -19.70
C VAL A 51 0.73 40.15 -20.70
N PRO A 52 1.58 40.54 -21.67
CA PRO A 52 2.10 39.62 -22.69
C PRO A 52 3.12 38.64 -22.10
N PRO A 53 3.20 37.40 -22.62
CA PRO A 53 3.97 36.32 -21.99
C PRO A 53 5.47 36.47 -22.28
N HIS A 54 6.26 36.68 -21.24
CA HIS A 54 7.70 36.46 -21.26
C HIS A 54 8.04 34.96 -21.29
N LYS A 55 8.88 34.55 -22.23
CA LYS A 55 9.38 33.18 -22.38
C LYS A 55 10.34 32.83 -21.21
N PRO A 56 10.13 31.79 -20.43
CA PRO A 56 11.13 31.31 -19.48
C PRO A 56 12.19 30.48 -20.21
N LYS A 57 13.45 30.83 -20.03
CA LYS A 57 14.61 30.01 -20.41
C LYS A 57 14.73 28.82 -19.44
N LEU A 58 14.73 27.63 -19.99
CA LEU A 58 15.04 26.40 -19.26
C LEU A 58 16.57 26.27 -19.16
N ILE A 59 17.13 26.33 -17.96
CA ILE A 59 18.54 25.98 -17.71
C ILE A 59 18.59 24.49 -17.40
N VAL A 60 19.15 23.72 -18.32
CA VAL A 60 19.48 22.31 -18.10
C VAL A 60 20.91 22.27 -17.57
N GLY A 61 21.09 21.91 -16.30
CA GLY A 61 22.39 21.68 -15.70
C GLY A 61 22.93 20.30 -16.13
N GLY A 62 23.97 20.28 -16.94
CA GLY A 62 24.76 19.09 -17.23
C GLY A 62 25.98 19.06 -16.31
N GLU A 63 26.15 17.92 -15.62
CA GLU A 63 27.35 17.67 -14.82
C GLU A 63 28.60 17.56 -15.69
N ARG A 64 29.66 18.29 -15.34
CA ARG A 64 31.05 17.92 -15.62
C ARG A 64 31.92 18.18 -14.38
N ARG A 65 32.68 17.16 -14.07
CA ARG A 65 33.69 17.08 -13.00
C ARG A 65 34.80 18.14 -13.16
N GLY A 66 35.31 18.62 -12.05
CA GLY A 66 36.71 19.03 -11.95
C GLY A 66 37.03 20.25 -11.11
N THR A 67 37.68 20.00 -9.97
CA THR A 67 38.76 20.79 -9.27
C THR A 67 38.47 22.15 -8.67
N SER A 68 38.58 22.14 -7.37
CA SER A 68 39.23 23.07 -6.38
C SER A 68 39.41 24.55 -6.71
N SER A 69 38.96 25.43 -5.87
CA SER A 69 39.71 26.28 -4.95
C SER A 69 39.01 27.58 -4.58
N PHE A 70 38.99 27.87 -3.29
CA PHE A 70 39.06 29.18 -2.63
C PHE A 70 38.43 30.43 -3.30
N PHE A 71 37.47 31.10 -2.64
CA PHE A 71 37.62 32.49 -2.10
C PHE A 71 36.35 32.99 -1.37
N LYS A 72 36.57 33.42 -0.13
CA LYS A 72 36.03 34.49 0.74
C LYS A 72 34.68 35.21 0.41
N ARG A 73 33.89 35.23 1.49
CA ARG A 73 32.94 36.25 2.01
C ARG A 73 32.86 37.60 1.33
N LYS A 74 31.64 38.09 1.13
CA LYS A 74 31.25 39.46 1.49
C LYS A 74 29.76 39.56 1.85
N LYS A 75 29.49 40.20 3.00
CA LYS A 75 28.19 40.64 3.52
C LYS A 75 27.69 41.80 2.67
N GLN A 76 26.39 41.85 2.37
CA GLN A 76 25.68 43.12 2.26
C GLN A 76 24.24 42.99 2.82
N ARG A 77 23.92 43.92 3.75
CA ARG A 77 22.59 44.23 4.29
C ARG A 77 21.90 45.26 3.41
N SER A 78 20.57 45.18 3.30
CA SER A 78 19.59 46.29 3.29
C SER A 78 18.20 45.65 3.12
N VAL A 79 17.28 45.76 4.02
CA VAL A 79 16.38 46.81 4.46
C VAL A 79 15.17 46.97 3.53
N LEU A 80 13.97 46.98 4.16
CA LEU A 80 12.60 47.30 3.71
C LEU A 80 11.83 46.11 3.13
N GLY A 81 10.55 45.87 3.44
CA GLY A 81 9.52 46.65 4.09
C GLY A 81 8.30 45.73 4.28
N LYS A 82 7.52 46.01 5.29
CA LYS A 82 6.29 45.33 5.63
C LYS A 82 5.20 45.63 4.59
N GLU A 83 4.64 44.59 3.99
CA GLU A 83 3.22 44.66 3.58
C GLU A 83 2.52 43.34 3.94
N LYS A 84 1.53 43.48 4.81
CA LYS A 84 0.57 42.43 5.15
C LYS A 84 -0.49 42.40 4.05
N ASN A 85 -0.51 41.38 3.22
CA ASN A 85 -1.66 41.08 2.39
C ASN A 85 -2.40 39.91 3.00
N TYR A 86 -3.59 40.21 3.53
CA TYR A 86 -4.60 39.24 3.92
C TYR A 86 -5.08 38.50 2.66
N LEU A 87 -4.88 37.20 2.59
CA LEU A 87 -5.61 36.31 1.70
C LEU A 87 -6.81 35.76 2.49
N PRO A 88 -8.02 35.76 1.91
CA PRO A 88 -9.17 35.11 2.55
C PRO A 88 -8.97 33.59 2.53
N ASP A 89 -9.35 32.94 3.63
CA ASP A 89 -9.41 31.48 3.76
C ASP A 89 -10.37 30.94 2.69
N ILE A 90 -9.80 30.27 1.70
CA ILE A 90 -10.57 29.52 0.69
C ILE A 90 -10.73 28.12 1.23
N ASP A 91 -11.98 27.74 1.51
CA ASP A 91 -12.34 26.41 1.99
C ASP A 91 -12.05 25.36 0.90
N ILE A 92 -11.00 24.58 1.13
CA ILE A 92 -10.48 23.57 0.20
C ILE A 92 -11.48 22.39 0.03
N GLN A 93 -12.43 22.23 0.95
CA GLN A 93 -13.43 21.17 0.88
C GLN A 93 -14.46 21.35 -0.26
N GLU A 94 -14.91 22.59 -0.53
CA GLU A 94 -15.85 22.81 -1.63
C GLU A 94 -15.23 22.59 -3.02
N HIS A 95 -13.94 22.83 -3.17
CA HIS A 95 -13.27 22.61 -4.47
C HIS A 95 -12.90 21.15 -4.74
N LEU A 96 -12.75 20.31 -3.72
CA LEU A 96 -12.60 18.86 -3.88
C LEU A 96 -13.88 18.21 -4.40
N LEU A 97 -15.05 18.64 -3.97
CA LEU A 97 -16.36 18.17 -4.47
C LEU A 97 -16.57 18.48 -5.97
N ILE A 98 -16.10 19.64 -6.46
CA ILE A 98 -16.20 20.00 -7.87
C ILE A 98 -15.28 19.10 -8.74
N ILE A 99 -14.11 18.71 -8.26
CA ILE A 99 -13.19 17.82 -8.97
C ILE A 99 -13.76 16.40 -9.05
N PHE A 100 -14.46 15.93 -8.03
CA PHE A 100 -15.16 14.64 -8.06
C PHE A 100 -16.37 14.63 -8.99
N SER A 101 -17.15 15.74 -9.05
CA SER A 101 -18.32 15.87 -9.94
C SER A 101 -17.95 15.92 -11.42
N VAL A 102 -16.77 16.48 -11.78
CA VAL A 102 -16.30 16.52 -13.17
C VAL A 102 -15.81 15.14 -13.66
N ARG A 103 -15.45 14.23 -12.75
CA ARG A 103 -15.00 12.87 -13.10
C ARG A 103 -16.15 11.97 -13.57
N SER A 104 -17.39 12.24 -13.13
CA SER A 104 -18.59 11.49 -13.52
C SER A 104 -19.19 11.86 -14.88
N SER A 105 -18.70 12.95 -15.52
CA SER A 105 -19.28 13.47 -16.76
C SER A 105 -18.39 13.36 -18.01
N LEU A 106 -17.22 12.70 -17.92
CA LEU A 106 -16.39 12.41 -19.09
C LEU A 106 -16.77 11.03 -19.65
N PRO A 107 -17.35 10.92 -20.86
CA PRO A 107 -17.61 9.61 -21.46
C PRO A 107 -16.28 8.90 -21.69
N SER A 108 -16.16 7.68 -21.17
CA SER A 108 -15.05 6.79 -21.43
C SER A 108 -15.01 6.48 -22.93
N LEU A 109 -14.02 7.01 -23.65
CA LEU A 109 -13.66 6.53 -24.99
C LEU A 109 -12.96 5.15 -24.84
N ARG A 110 -13.71 4.17 -24.36
CA ARG A 110 -13.39 2.76 -24.53
C ARG A 110 -14.34 2.25 -25.61
N GLU A 111 -13.80 1.97 -26.78
CA GLU A 111 -14.51 1.15 -27.76
C GLU A 111 -14.89 -0.17 -27.09
N GLY A 112 -16.18 -0.33 -26.86
CA GLY A 112 -16.72 -1.51 -26.22
C GLY A 112 -16.48 -2.74 -27.08
N ARG A 113 -15.50 -3.57 -26.71
CA ARG A 113 -15.59 -4.99 -27.00
C ARG A 113 -16.75 -5.52 -26.20
N ARG A 114 -17.86 -5.86 -26.88
CA ARG A 114 -18.91 -6.68 -26.29
C ARG A 114 -18.26 -7.99 -25.85
N SER A 115 -18.22 -8.25 -24.55
CA SER A 115 -17.87 -9.56 -24.01
C SER A 115 -18.80 -10.59 -24.65
N SER A 116 -18.26 -11.74 -25.04
CA SER A 116 -19.11 -12.85 -25.49
C SER A 116 -19.94 -13.34 -24.30
N PRO A 117 -21.20 -13.86 -24.52
CA PRO A 117 -22.03 -14.36 -23.42
C PRO A 117 -21.35 -15.43 -22.54
N GLN A 118 -20.35 -16.13 -23.07
CA GLN A 118 -19.53 -17.12 -22.32
C GLN A 118 -18.57 -16.46 -21.32
N THR A 119 -18.12 -15.22 -21.56
CA THR A 119 -17.26 -14.49 -20.63
C THR A 119 -18.05 -14.03 -19.40
N GLU A 120 -19.29 -13.58 -19.56
CA GLU A 120 -20.14 -13.13 -18.44
C GLU A 120 -20.54 -14.26 -17.49
N THR A 121 -20.75 -15.48 -18.00
CA THR A 121 -21.08 -16.66 -17.17
C THR A 121 -19.91 -17.12 -16.30
N ASN A 122 -18.68 -17.05 -16.79
CA ASN A 122 -17.48 -17.47 -16.04
C ASN A 122 -17.16 -16.56 -14.85
N PHE A 123 -17.63 -15.29 -14.82
CA PHE A 123 -17.35 -14.34 -13.73
C PHE A 123 -18.23 -14.53 -12.49
N MET A 124 -19.40 -15.12 -12.65
CA MET A 124 -20.28 -15.47 -11.53
C MET A 124 -19.86 -16.77 -10.84
N GLU A 125 -18.98 -17.57 -11.47
CA GLU A 125 -18.46 -18.79 -10.89
C GLU A 125 -17.40 -18.51 -9.82
N LYS A 126 -17.37 -19.38 -8.81
CA LYS A 126 -16.37 -19.33 -7.75
C LYS A 126 -14.98 -19.61 -8.30
N GLN A 127 -14.07 -18.67 -8.08
CA GLN A 127 -12.66 -18.79 -8.38
C GLN A 127 -11.87 -19.12 -7.11
N THR A 128 -10.77 -19.82 -7.28
CA THR A 128 -9.83 -20.06 -6.19
C THR A 128 -8.83 -18.92 -6.09
N PHE A 129 -8.66 -18.41 -4.87
CA PHE A 129 -7.72 -17.35 -4.55
C PHE A 129 -6.72 -17.78 -3.50
N ILE A 130 -5.59 -17.08 -3.48
CA ILE A 130 -4.57 -17.17 -2.44
C ILE A 130 -4.31 -15.77 -1.89
N ALA A 131 -4.56 -15.57 -0.61
CA ALA A 131 -4.10 -14.41 0.14
C ALA A 131 -2.74 -14.73 0.76
N THR A 132 -1.68 -14.03 0.34
CA THR A 132 -0.36 -14.18 0.97
C THR A 132 -0.24 -13.27 2.17
N CYS A 133 0.49 -13.66 3.22
CA CYS A 133 0.69 -12.85 4.42
C CYS A 133 2.07 -13.08 5.05
N LEU A 134 2.44 -12.25 6.01
CA LEU A 134 3.58 -12.52 6.87
C LEU A 134 3.30 -13.76 7.74
N PHE A 135 4.34 -14.54 8.01
CA PHE A 135 4.23 -15.70 8.90
C PHE A 135 3.67 -15.30 10.26
N GLY A 136 2.72 -16.10 10.76
CA GLY A 136 2.01 -15.87 12.02
C GLY A 136 0.75 -15.00 11.89
N LEU A 137 0.44 -14.46 10.70
CA LEU A 137 -0.78 -13.71 10.42
C LEU A 137 -1.87 -14.54 9.74
N GLU A 138 -1.61 -15.80 9.39
CA GLU A 138 -2.51 -16.66 8.63
C GLU A 138 -3.89 -16.78 9.29
N LYS A 139 -3.91 -16.86 10.63
CA LYS A 139 -5.17 -16.92 11.39
C LYS A 139 -5.99 -15.62 11.23
N LEU A 140 -5.33 -14.44 11.29
CA LEU A 140 -6.00 -13.15 11.14
C LEU A 140 -6.53 -12.97 9.72
N VAL A 141 -5.77 -13.37 8.70
CA VAL A 141 -6.23 -13.36 7.30
C VAL A 141 -7.41 -14.31 7.12
N GLY A 142 -7.37 -15.51 7.73
CA GLY A 142 -8.48 -16.45 7.65
C GLY A 142 -9.76 -15.89 8.29
N GLU A 143 -9.67 -15.31 9.49
CA GLU A 143 -10.79 -14.67 10.18
C GLU A 143 -11.35 -13.47 9.37
N GLU A 144 -10.48 -12.72 8.71
CA GLU A 144 -10.87 -11.61 7.84
C GLU A 144 -11.62 -12.10 6.58
N LEU A 145 -11.12 -13.16 5.94
CA LEU A 145 -11.77 -13.78 4.78
C LEU A 145 -13.15 -14.35 5.14
N ASP A 146 -13.29 -14.98 6.30
CA ASP A 146 -14.59 -15.45 6.79
C ASP A 146 -15.59 -14.30 6.99
N ALA A 147 -15.11 -13.18 7.57
CA ALA A 147 -15.92 -11.98 7.77
C ALA A 147 -16.32 -11.31 6.44
N LEU A 148 -15.53 -11.49 5.39
CA LEU A 148 -15.80 -11.02 4.03
C LEU A 148 -16.68 -11.99 3.23
N GLY A 149 -17.11 -13.12 3.82
CA GLY A 149 -18.01 -14.11 3.20
C GLY A 149 -17.32 -15.12 2.28
N CYS A 150 -15.99 -15.23 2.35
CA CYS A 150 -15.22 -16.18 1.55
C CYS A 150 -15.27 -17.60 2.13
N THR A 151 -15.13 -18.62 1.29
CA THR A 151 -15.03 -20.02 1.71
C THR A 151 -13.58 -20.47 1.79
N ARG A 152 -13.02 -20.67 2.99
CA ARG A 152 -11.64 -21.13 3.15
C ARG A 152 -11.48 -22.59 2.70
N LEU A 153 -10.43 -22.87 1.93
CA LEU A 153 -10.06 -24.21 1.46
C LEU A 153 -8.87 -24.80 2.22
N GLY A 154 -7.95 -23.95 2.70
CA GLY A 154 -6.78 -24.42 3.42
C GLY A 154 -5.81 -23.31 3.77
N THR A 155 -4.90 -23.62 4.68
CA THR A 155 -3.87 -22.68 5.15
C THR A 155 -2.52 -23.39 5.21
N ILE A 156 -1.51 -22.74 4.67
CA ILE A 156 -0.12 -23.12 4.83
C ILE A 156 0.67 -21.86 5.26
N ASP A 157 1.90 -22.06 5.71
CA ASP A 157 2.74 -20.95 6.19
C ASP A 157 2.78 -19.79 5.17
N GLY A 158 2.33 -18.61 5.58
CA GLY A 158 2.30 -17.39 4.79
C GLY A 158 1.20 -17.33 3.72
N ARG A 159 0.24 -18.26 3.67
CA ARG A 159 -0.79 -18.33 2.62
C ARG A 159 -2.11 -18.88 3.12
N VAL A 160 -3.21 -18.26 2.72
CA VAL A 160 -4.57 -18.77 2.95
C VAL A 160 -5.23 -18.95 1.57
N ARG A 161 -5.65 -20.17 1.28
CA ARG A 161 -6.36 -20.54 0.05
C ARG A 161 -7.86 -20.54 0.31
N PHE A 162 -8.64 -19.91 -0.57
CA PHE A 162 -10.08 -19.73 -0.40
C PHE A 162 -10.80 -19.60 -1.74
N GLU A 163 -12.12 -19.66 -1.73
CA GLU A 163 -13.00 -19.42 -2.87
C GLU A 163 -13.84 -18.16 -2.68
N ALA A 164 -14.00 -17.41 -3.76
CA ALA A 164 -14.90 -16.28 -3.88
C ALA A 164 -15.30 -16.10 -5.36
N PRO A 165 -16.38 -15.37 -5.69
CA PRO A 165 -16.65 -14.92 -7.05
C PRO A 165 -15.53 -13.99 -7.56
N ALA A 166 -15.22 -14.03 -8.85
CA ALA A 166 -14.24 -13.12 -9.45
C ALA A 166 -14.66 -11.65 -9.35
N SER A 167 -15.98 -11.37 -9.31
CA SER A 167 -16.53 -10.03 -9.05
C SER A 167 -16.12 -9.42 -7.71
N GLU A 168 -15.70 -10.24 -6.73
CA GLU A 168 -15.24 -9.78 -5.42
C GLU A 168 -13.76 -9.36 -5.39
N ILE A 169 -13.02 -9.50 -6.50
CA ILE A 169 -11.60 -9.07 -6.59
C ILE A 169 -11.41 -7.61 -6.13
N PRO A 170 -12.23 -6.61 -6.55
CA PRO A 170 -12.12 -5.25 -6.08
C PRO A 170 -12.35 -5.13 -4.57
N TRP A 171 -13.44 -5.72 -4.08
CA TRP A 171 -13.80 -5.68 -2.66
C TRP A 171 -12.72 -6.29 -1.76
N LEU A 172 -12.19 -7.44 -2.16
CA LEU A 172 -11.13 -8.14 -1.43
C LEU A 172 -9.82 -7.34 -1.41
N ASN A 173 -9.37 -6.79 -2.55
CA ASN A 173 -8.16 -5.96 -2.60
C ASN A 173 -8.27 -4.69 -1.75
N ILE A 174 -9.44 -4.06 -1.71
CA ILE A 174 -9.71 -2.84 -0.94
C ILE A 174 -9.74 -3.14 0.56
N ASN A 175 -10.29 -4.28 0.99
CA ASN A 175 -10.57 -4.57 2.39
C ASN A 175 -9.52 -5.43 3.10
N LEU A 176 -8.75 -6.28 2.38
CA LEU A 176 -7.75 -7.15 3.02
C LEU A 176 -6.67 -6.35 3.75
N ARG A 177 -6.72 -6.42 5.07
CA ARG A 177 -5.88 -5.65 6.00
C ARG A 177 -4.59 -6.38 6.39
N TYR A 178 -4.69 -7.71 6.56
CA TYR A 178 -3.56 -8.51 7.05
C TYR A 178 -2.83 -9.26 5.95
N ALA A 179 -3.37 -9.28 4.72
CA ALA A 179 -2.74 -9.88 3.55
C ALA A 179 -1.71 -8.96 2.90
N GLU A 180 -0.68 -9.56 2.27
CA GLU A 180 0.35 -8.87 1.47
C GLU A 180 -0.05 -8.78 0.00
N ARG A 181 -0.76 -9.81 -0.54
CA ARG A 181 -1.26 -9.88 -1.91
C ARG A 181 -2.51 -10.74 -1.99
N LEU A 182 -3.35 -10.44 -2.98
CA LEU A 182 -4.43 -11.28 -3.44
C LEU A 182 -4.07 -11.84 -4.83
N LEU A 183 -4.03 -13.16 -4.95
CA LEU A 183 -3.65 -13.87 -6.17
C LEU A 183 -4.81 -14.76 -6.63
N ILE A 184 -5.09 -14.81 -7.93
CA ILE A 184 -5.98 -15.81 -8.54
C ILE A 184 -5.17 -17.09 -8.76
N GLU A 185 -5.61 -18.25 -8.28
CA GLU A 185 -5.00 -19.54 -8.58
C GLU A 185 -5.47 -20.03 -9.94
N VAL A 186 -4.60 -20.01 -10.96
CA VAL A 186 -4.91 -20.50 -12.33
C VAL A 186 -4.93 -22.02 -12.35
N GLY A 187 -4.03 -22.64 -11.59
CA GLY A 187 -3.97 -24.10 -11.49
C GLY A 187 -2.81 -24.60 -10.65
N ARG A 188 -2.79 -25.92 -10.47
CA ARG A 188 -1.75 -26.67 -9.74
C ARG A 188 -1.29 -27.87 -10.56
N CYS A 189 -0.01 -28.19 -10.48
CA CYS A 189 0.54 -29.36 -11.13
C CYS A 189 1.74 -29.94 -10.35
N PRO A 190 2.04 -31.25 -10.52
CA PRO A 190 3.30 -31.82 -10.06
C PRO A 190 4.50 -31.11 -10.70
N ALA A 191 5.58 -30.94 -9.96
CA ALA A 191 6.80 -30.28 -10.40
C ALA A 191 8.06 -30.98 -9.84
N PRO A 192 8.20 -32.30 -10.02
CA PRO A 192 9.41 -33.02 -9.60
C PRO A 192 10.62 -32.73 -10.50
N ASP A 193 10.38 -32.30 -11.74
CA ASP A 193 11.36 -31.97 -12.78
C ASP A 193 10.81 -30.88 -13.70
N PHE A 194 11.68 -30.36 -14.60
CA PHE A 194 11.32 -29.26 -15.51
C PHE A 194 10.36 -29.68 -16.63
N ASP A 195 10.38 -30.90 -17.07
CA ASP A 195 9.50 -31.38 -18.15
C ASP A 195 8.06 -31.53 -17.61
N THR A 196 7.91 -32.12 -16.44
CA THR A 196 6.61 -32.25 -15.78
C THR A 196 6.03 -30.87 -15.44
N LEU A 197 6.86 -29.94 -14.94
CA LEU A 197 6.46 -28.56 -14.70
C LEU A 197 6.01 -27.88 -16.01
N PHE A 198 6.76 -28.04 -17.10
CA PHE A 198 6.42 -27.42 -18.39
C PHE A 198 5.06 -27.92 -18.89
N GLU A 199 4.83 -29.21 -18.93
CA GLU A 199 3.58 -29.78 -19.43
C GLU A 199 2.38 -29.41 -18.53
N GLY A 200 2.56 -29.45 -17.22
CA GLY A 200 1.54 -29.02 -16.26
C GLY A 200 1.15 -27.56 -16.45
N VAL A 201 2.10 -26.66 -16.58
CA VAL A 201 1.83 -25.23 -16.82
C VAL A 201 1.22 -25.00 -18.20
N ARG A 202 1.64 -25.73 -19.24
CA ARG A 202 1.08 -25.64 -20.59
C ARG A 202 -0.37 -26.09 -20.66
N SER A 203 -0.79 -27.00 -19.80
CA SER A 203 -2.20 -27.51 -19.78
C SER A 203 -3.19 -26.53 -19.16
N MET A 204 -2.73 -25.49 -18.43
CA MET A 204 -3.60 -24.52 -17.77
C MET A 204 -4.25 -23.55 -18.75
N PRO A 205 -5.46 -23.02 -18.45
CA PRO A 205 -6.24 -22.17 -19.35
C PRO A 205 -5.79 -20.68 -19.24
N TRP A 206 -4.58 -20.38 -19.65
CA TRP A 206 -4.01 -19.02 -19.57
C TRP A 206 -4.79 -18.00 -20.39
N GLU A 207 -5.40 -18.42 -21.50
CA GLU A 207 -6.21 -17.61 -22.40
C GLU A 207 -7.49 -17.07 -21.76
N ASP A 208 -7.95 -17.66 -20.67
CA ASP A 208 -9.12 -17.15 -19.92
C ASP A 208 -8.81 -15.83 -19.21
N TYR A 209 -7.53 -15.56 -18.95
CA TYR A 209 -7.08 -14.37 -18.22
C TYR A 209 -6.24 -13.43 -19.08
N ILE A 210 -5.31 -13.98 -19.87
CA ILE A 210 -4.27 -13.22 -20.55
C ILE A 210 -4.61 -13.09 -22.02
N GLY A 211 -4.82 -11.87 -22.49
CA GLY A 211 -5.16 -11.58 -23.87
C GLY A 211 -3.97 -11.69 -24.83
N ARG A 212 -4.28 -11.66 -26.14
CA ARG A 212 -3.37 -11.85 -27.27
C ARG A 212 -2.08 -10.99 -27.20
N ASN A 213 -2.21 -9.76 -26.69
CA ASN A 213 -1.12 -8.77 -26.69
C ASN A 213 -0.54 -8.52 -25.29
N ASP A 214 -1.05 -9.20 -24.25
CA ASP A 214 -0.76 -8.87 -22.88
C ASP A 214 0.61 -9.40 -22.42
N GLN A 215 1.17 -8.69 -21.44
CA GLN A 215 2.44 -9.03 -20.83
C GLN A 215 2.22 -10.02 -19.67
N PHE A 216 3.06 -11.05 -19.58
CA PHE A 216 2.95 -12.03 -18.49
C PHE A 216 4.34 -12.39 -17.91
N PRO A 217 4.99 -11.45 -17.22
CA PRO A 217 6.24 -11.73 -16.52
C PRO A 217 6.02 -12.76 -15.42
N VAL A 218 7.04 -13.56 -15.13
CA VAL A 218 6.98 -14.66 -14.15
C VAL A 218 7.94 -14.38 -12.99
N LYS A 219 7.45 -14.51 -11.76
CA LYS A 219 8.27 -14.53 -10.53
C LYS A 219 7.72 -15.58 -9.57
N GLY A 220 8.50 -15.97 -8.57
CA GLY A 220 8.01 -16.91 -7.56
C GLY A 220 9.10 -17.49 -6.70
N HIS A 221 8.73 -18.54 -5.97
CA HIS A 221 9.58 -19.20 -4.99
C HIS A 221 9.45 -20.71 -5.08
N SER A 222 10.53 -21.40 -4.72
CA SER A 222 10.55 -22.86 -4.55
C SER A 222 11.13 -23.21 -3.19
N ILE A 223 10.39 -24.01 -2.40
CA ILE A 223 10.74 -24.35 -1.04
C ILE A 223 10.55 -25.85 -0.84
N LYS A 224 11.55 -26.54 -0.25
CA LYS A 224 11.51 -27.99 0.02
C LYS A 224 11.13 -28.81 -1.22
N SER A 225 11.67 -28.45 -2.36
CA SER A 225 11.40 -29.07 -3.67
C SER A 225 12.68 -29.35 -4.41
N ARG A 226 12.64 -30.26 -5.39
CA ARG A 226 13.81 -30.61 -6.22
C ARG A 226 14.20 -29.47 -7.17
N LEU A 227 13.23 -28.70 -7.66
CA LEU A 227 13.46 -27.54 -8.50
C LEU A 227 13.87 -26.34 -7.66
N VAL A 228 15.17 -26.12 -7.47
CA VAL A 228 15.74 -25.07 -6.62
C VAL A 228 16.15 -23.80 -7.40
N SER A 229 16.43 -23.92 -8.71
CA SER A 229 16.82 -22.80 -9.56
C SER A 229 15.62 -21.94 -9.92
N LEU A 230 15.42 -20.82 -9.22
CA LEU A 230 14.31 -19.90 -9.50
C LEU A 230 14.37 -19.32 -10.93
N PRO A 231 15.54 -18.90 -11.48
CA PRO A 231 15.61 -18.41 -12.85
C PRO A 231 15.20 -19.47 -13.88
N ASP A 232 15.53 -20.74 -13.67
CA ASP A 232 15.14 -21.81 -14.58
C ASP A 232 13.64 -22.11 -14.47
N CYS A 233 13.08 -22.16 -13.26
CA CYS A 233 11.63 -22.26 -13.06
C CYS A 233 10.89 -21.12 -13.78
N GLN A 234 11.35 -19.87 -13.63
CA GLN A 234 10.76 -18.71 -14.31
C GLN A 234 10.78 -18.87 -15.82
N ARG A 235 11.92 -19.26 -16.38
CA ARG A 235 12.10 -19.47 -17.83
C ARG A 235 11.19 -20.58 -18.36
N ILE A 236 11.11 -21.71 -17.66
CA ILE A 236 10.28 -22.86 -18.06
C ILE A 236 8.80 -22.51 -18.00
N ILE A 237 8.33 -21.90 -16.89
CA ILE A 237 6.95 -21.46 -16.73
C ILE A 237 6.57 -20.43 -17.80
N LYS A 238 7.42 -19.43 -18.05
CA LYS A 238 7.21 -18.43 -19.11
C LYS A 238 7.08 -19.09 -20.48
N LYS A 239 7.97 -20.04 -20.82
CA LYS A 239 7.95 -20.77 -22.08
C LYS A 239 6.68 -21.61 -22.23
N ALA A 240 6.24 -22.31 -21.17
CA ALA A 240 5.04 -23.14 -21.17
C ALA A 240 3.76 -22.29 -21.37
N ALA A 241 3.61 -21.20 -20.62
CA ALA A 241 2.50 -20.27 -20.78
C ALA A 241 2.49 -19.63 -22.19
N ALA A 242 3.65 -19.20 -22.71
CA ALA A 242 3.77 -18.67 -24.06
C ALA A 242 3.37 -19.70 -25.13
N LYS A 243 3.75 -20.97 -24.96
CA LYS A 243 3.38 -22.05 -25.89
C LYS A 243 1.86 -22.29 -25.89
N ARG A 244 1.21 -22.23 -24.72
CA ARG A 244 -0.24 -22.34 -24.61
C ARG A 244 -0.96 -21.18 -25.29
N LEU A 245 -0.60 -19.95 -24.91
CA LEU A 245 -1.19 -18.72 -25.48
C LEU A 245 -0.95 -18.61 -26.98
N GLY A 246 0.26 -18.96 -27.46
CA GLY A 246 0.57 -19.01 -28.90
C GLY A 246 -0.34 -19.96 -29.64
N GLY A 247 -0.57 -21.17 -29.10
CA GLY A 247 -1.52 -22.13 -29.65
C GLY A 247 -2.97 -21.63 -29.65
N ALA A 248 -3.43 -21.03 -28.54
CA ALA A 248 -4.79 -20.51 -28.41
C ALA A 248 -5.08 -19.34 -29.36
N TYR A 249 -4.07 -18.48 -29.59
CA TYR A 249 -4.23 -17.27 -30.43
C TYR A 249 -3.71 -17.45 -31.88
N GLY A 250 -3.17 -18.60 -32.24
CA GLY A 250 -2.59 -18.84 -33.55
C GLY A 250 -1.36 -17.96 -33.84
N LEU A 251 -0.51 -17.72 -32.83
CA LEU A 251 0.65 -16.83 -32.89
C LEU A 251 1.94 -17.60 -32.58
N GLU A 252 2.97 -17.43 -33.41
CA GLU A 252 4.32 -17.90 -33.11
C GLU A 252 5.03 -16.99 -32.10
N TYR A 253 4.74 -15.68 -32.14
CA TYR A 253 5.31 -14.67 -31.26
C TYR A 253 4.20 -13.85 -30.60
N LEU A 254 4.31 -13.67 -29.28
CA LEU A 254 3.38 -12.87 -28.47
C LEU A 254 3.98 -11.47 -28.30
N PRO A 255 3.29 -10.39 -28.69
CA PRO A 255 3.83 -9.02 -28.71
C PRO A 255 4.17 -8.43 -27.34
N GLU A 256 3.50 -8.87 -26.29
CA GLU A 256 3.65 -8.40 -24.90
C GLU A 256 3.65 -6.87 -24.76
N THR A 257 2.74 -6.19 -25.43
CA THR A 257 2.60 -4.72 -25.42
C THR A 257 1.37 -4.22 -24.68
N GLY A 258 0.49 -5.14 -24.28
CA GLY A 258 -0.79 -4.85 -23.58
C GLY A 258 -0.67 -4.78 -22.08
N VAL A 259 -1.77 -5.15 -21.42
CA VAL A 259 -1.89 -5.15 -19.96
C VAL A 259 -0.91 -6.15 -19.32
N LYS A 260 -0.43 -5.83 -18.15
CA LYS A 260 0.52 -6.65 -17.43
C LYS A 260 -0.16 -7.61 -16.45
N TYR A 261 -0.06 -8.89 -16.69
CA TYR A 261 -0.46 -9.98 -15.80
C TYR A 261 0.77 -10.60 -15.14
N GLN A 262 1.05 -10.23 -13.89
CA GLN A 262 2.18 -10.83 -13.18
C GLN A 262 1.84 -12.26 -12.79
N ILE A 263 2.45 -13.24 -13.45
CA ILE A 263 2.37 -14.65 -13.04
C ILE A 263 3.26 -14.85 -11.81
N GLU A 264 2.69 -15.41 -10.75
CA GLU A 264 3.44 -15.89 -9.58
C GLU A 264 3.40 -17.42 -9.52
N PHE A 265 4.52 -18.04 -9.20
CA PHE A 265 4.55 -19.47 -8.90
C PHE A 265 5.04 -19.73 -7.48
N PHE A 266 4.53 -20.81 -6.91
CA PHE A 266 5.00 -21.32 -5.64
C PHE A 266 5.13 -22.83 -5.74
N ILE A 267 6.38 -23.33 -5.70
CA ILE A 267 6.66 -24.75 -5.71
C ILE A 267 6.95 -25.18 -4.27
N PHE A 268 6.18 -26.12 -3.76
CA PHE A 268 6.32 -26.64 -2.43
C PHE A 268 6.14 -28.16 -2.41
N LYS A 269 7.17 -28.88 -1.95
CA LYS A 269 7.17 -30.35 -1.93
C LYS A 269 6.85 -30.96 -3.30
N ASP A 270 7.51 -30.45 -4.33
CA ASP A 270 7.37 -30.86 -5.72
C ASP A 270 5.96 -30.68 -6.32
N GLU A 271 5.14 -29.79 -5.75
CA GLU A 271 3.87 -29.34 -6.30
C GLU A 271 3.93 -27.83 -6.60
N ALA A 272 3.62 -27.44 -7.83
CA ALA A 272 3.58 -26.05 -8.28
C ALA A 272 2.16 -25.51 -8.28
N SER A 273 1.95 -24.34 -7.63
CA SER A 273 0.74 -23.50 -7.78
C SER A 273 1.09 -22.33 -8.67
N LEU A 274 0.29 -22.08 -9.69
CA LEU A 274 0.44 -20.99 -10.66
C LEU A 274 -0.69 -19.97 -10.42
N MET A 275 -0.31 -18.70 -10.29
CA MET A 275 -1.22 -17.64 -9.84
C MET A 275 -1.02 -16.36 -10.67
N ILE A 276 -2.05 -15.52 -10.73
CA ILE A 276 -2.01 -14.16 -11.28
C ILE A 276 -2.19 -13.15 -10.14
N ASP A 277 -1.29 -12.17 -10.05
CA ASP A 277 -1.31 -11.11 -9.05
C ASP A 277 -2.36 -10.05 -9.40
N THR A 278 -3.40 -9.91 -8.57
CA THR A 278 -4.44 -8.87 -8.72
C THR A 278 -4.08 -7.56 -8.02
N SER A 279 -3.20 -7.62 -7.03
CA SER A 279 -2.85 -6.47 -6.18
C SER A 279 -1.82 -5.53 -6.82
N GLY A 280 -0.82 -6.09 -7.53
CA GLY A 280 0.29 -5.33 -8.12
C GLY A 280 1.28 -4.84 -7.06
N THR A 281 1.17 -3.59 -6.62
CA THR A 281 1.89 -3.09 -5.43
C THR A 281 1.42 -3.86 -4.19
N PRO A 282 2.31 -4.33 -3.29
CA PRO A 282 1.90 -5.08 -2.10
C PRO A 282 0.87 -4.32 -1.26
N LEU A 283 -0.09 -5.05 -0.66
CA LEU A 283 -1.21 -4.47 0.08
C LEU A 283 -0.79 -3.69 1.33
N HIS A 284 0.35 -4.02 1.95
CA HIS A 284 0.87 -3.22 3.05
C HIS A 284 1.14 -1.76 2.66
N LYS A 285 1.45 -1.46 1.40
CA LYS A 285 1.61 -0.08 0.92
C LYS A 285 0.24 0.56 0.71
N ARG A 286 -0.36 1.09 1.80
CA ARG A 286 -1.71 1.68 1.82
C ARG A 286 -1.82 3.01 1.05
N GLY A 287 -0.69 3.69 0.79
CA GLY A 287 -0.65 5.00 0.13
C GLY A 287 -0.46 6.19 1.08
N TYR A 288 -0.79 6.06 2.36
CA TYR A 288 -0.66 7.17 3.33
C TYR A 288 0.79 7.46 3.76
N ARG A 289 1.75 6.55 3.52
CA ARG A 289 3.15 6.66 3.96
C ARG A 289 4.14 6.75 2.80
N PRO A 290 4.22 7.88 2.08
CA PRO A 290 5.22 8.05 1.01
C PRO A 290 6.64 8.20 1.56
N VAL A 291 6.79 8.78 2.77
CA VAL A 291 8.04 8.91 3.51
C VAL A 291 7.94 8.12 4.81
N SER A 292 8.99 7.42 5.15
CA SER A 292 9.09 6.63 6.39
C SER A 292 10.40 6.88 7.10
N THR A 293 10.47 6.53 8.38
CA THR A 293 11.72 6.42 9.13
C THR A 293 12.59 5.28 8.58
N GLU A 294 13.83 5.18 9.03
CA GLU A 294 14.85 4.28 8.48
C GLU A 294 14.49 2.78 8.53
N ALA A 295 13.67 2.35 9.47
CA ALA A 295 13.26 0.94 9.62
C ALA A 295 11.75 0.80 9.87
N PRO A 296 10.90 1.13 8.87
CA PRO A 296 9.46 1.20 9.09
C PRO A 296 8.85 -0.18 9.30
N LEU A 297 7.97 -0.29 10.30
CA LEU A 297 7.10 -1.44 10.48
C LEU A 297 6.14 -1.55 9.27
N ARG A 298 5.91 -2.77 8.74
CA ARG A 298 4.91 -2.95 7.69
C ARG A 298 3.51 -2.69 8.23
N GLU A 299 2.68 -2.07 7.44
CA GLU A 299 1.31 -1.71 7.80
C GLU A 299 0.47 -2.95 8.14
N THR A 300 0.65 -4.06 7.42
CA THR A 300 -0.01 -5.35 7.71
C THR A 300 0.36 -5.91 9.08
N LEU A 301 1.63 -5.79 9.48
CA LEU A 301 2.09 -6.19 10.81
C LEU A 301 1.58 -5.25 11.90
N ALA A 302 1.62 -3.94 11.66
CA ALA A 302 1.09 -2.94 12.58
C ALA A 302 -0.41 -3.11 12.82
N ALA A 303 -1.18 -3.38 11.76
CA ALA A 303 -2.60 -3.72 11.84
C ALA A 303 -2.85 -4.97 12.68
N ALA A 304 -2.03 -6.01 12.48
CA ALA A 304 -2.13 -7.23 13.27
C ALA A 304 -1.82 -6.99 14.76
N MET A 305 -0.79 -6.18 15.07
CA MET A 305 -0.46 -5.77 16.43
C MET A 305 -1.62 -5.02 17.09
N ALA A 306 -2.20 -4.05 16.37
CA ALA A 306 -3.36 -3.30 16.84
C ALA A 306 -4.57 -4.21 17.07
N LYS A 307 -4.89 -5.11 16.13
CA LYS A 307 -6.02 -6.07 16.27
C LYS A 307 -5.87 -6.98 17.48
N ILE A 308 -4.66 -7.51 17.73
CA ILE A 308 -4.36 -8.37 18.88
C ILE A 308 -4.50 -7.58 20.18
N ALA A 309 -4.13 -6.31 20.21
CA ALA A 309 -4.27 -5.42 21.35
C ALA A 309 -5.73 -4.99 21.63
N ARG A 310 -6.67 -5.25 20.71
CA ARG A 310 -8.12 -5.01 20.85
C ARG A 310 -8.44 -3.56 21.24
N PRO A 311 -8.19 -2.57 20.35
CA PRO A 311 -8.53 -1.17 20.61
C PRO A 311 -10.02 -1.01 20.93
N ARG A 312 -10.38 0.01 21.73
CA ARG A 312 -11.75 0.28 22.21
C ARG A 312 -11.94 1.79 22.40
N GLU A 313 -13.16 2.25 22.29
CA GLU A 313 -13.52 3.67 22.42
C GLU A 313 -13.15 4.28 23.77
N ASN A 314 -13.44 3.55 24.86
CA ASN A 314 -13.26 4.07 26.23
C ASN A 314 -11.86 3.77 26.81
N VAL A 315 -10.88 3.43 25.96
CA VAL A 315 -9.52 3.07 26.37
C VAL A 315 -8.53 3.81 25.47
N LEU A 316 -7.74 4.70 26.05
CA LEU A 316 -6.72 5.43 25.29
C LEU A 316 -5.72 4.45 24.66
N PHE A 317 -5.63 4.48 23.35
CA PHE A 317 -4.62 3.72 22.62
C PHE A 317 -3.33 4.55 22.52
N ARG A 318 -2.17 3.95 22.78
CA ARG A 318 -0.92 4.69 22.80
C ARG A 318 0.22 3.94 22.13
N ASP A 319 0.86 4.61 21.17
CA ASP A 319 2.11 4.20 20.56
C ASP A 319 3.22 5.19 20.95
N PRO A 320 4.01 4.89 22.01
CA PRO A 320 4.97 5.85 22.57
C PRO A 320 6.32 5.87 21.87
N MET A 321 6.52 5.07 20.84
CA MET A 321 7.72 5.01 19.98
C MET A 321 7.26 4.89 18.55
N CYS A 322 6.42 5.86 18.13
CA CYS A 322 5.57 5.71 16.96
C CYS A 322 6.32 5.77 15.61
N GLY A 323 7.54 6.31 15.59
CA GLY A 323 8.28 6.48 14.36
C GLY A 323 7.45 7.22 13.30
N SER A 324 6.99 6.50 12.30
CA SER A 324 6.12 7.03 11.23
C SER A 324 4.61 7.00 11.55
N GLY A 325 4.21 6.64 12.77
CA GLY A 325 2.82 6.63 13.24
C GLY A 325 1.99 5.41 12.82
N THR A 326 2.62 4.38 12.25
CA THR A 326 1.93 3.29 11.56
C THR A 326 0.97 2.50 12.47
N ILE A 327 1.36 2.17 13.72
CA ILE A 327 0.53 1.38 14.64
C ILE A 327 -0.74 2.16 15.03
N ALA A 328 -0.59 3.44 15.37
CA ALA A 328 -1.73 4.30 15.73
C ALA A 328 -2.69 4.51 14.55
N ILE A 329 -2.14 4.69 13.32
CA ILE A 329 -2.95 4.83 12.10
C ILE A 329 -3.77 3.56 11.85
N GLU A 330 -3.12 2.39 11.85
CA GLU A 330 -3.82 1.11 11.61
C GLU A 330 -4.85 0.81 12.72
N ALA A 331 -4.59 1.19 13.98
CA ALA A 331 -5.56 1.08 15.07
C ALA A 331 -6.79 1.97 14.83
N ALA A 332 -6.60 3.23 14.42
CA ALA A 332 -7.68 4.14 14.10
C ALA A 332 -8.49 3.65 12.88
N MET A 333 -7.83 3.17 11.83
CA MET A 333 -8.50 2.58 10.65
C MET A 333 -9.32 1.32 11.00
N ILE A 334 -8.88 0.53 11.98
CA ILE A 334 -9.67 -0.62 12.49
C ILE A 334 -10.91 -0.11 13.20
N MET A 335 -10.78 0.90 14.06
CA MET A 335 -11.88 1.42 14.88
C MET A 335 -12.93 2.18 14.07
N THR A 336 -12.51 2.88 13.02
CA THR A 336 -13.39 3.57 12.07
C THR A 336 -13.90 2.68 10.95
N ASN A 337 -13.53 1.40 10.92
CA ASN A 337 -13.80 0.48 9.82
C ASN A 337 -13.35 1.00 8.44
N THR A 338 -12.32 1.84 8.40
CA THR A 338 -11.77 2.37 7.15
C THR A 338 -11.00 1.28 6.42
N ALA A 339 -11.39 0.98 5.19
CA ALA A 339 -10.74 -0.05 4.37
C ALA A 339 -9.29 0.33 4.01
N PRO A 340 -8.30 -0.56 4.18
CA PRO A 340 -6.88 -0.23 4.01
C PRO A 340 -6.48 0.11 2.58
N GLY A 341 -7.24 -0.37 1.59
CA GLY A 341 -6.97 -0.17 0.17
C GLY A 341 -7.74 0.98 -0.48
N ILE A 342 -8.53 1.74 0.29
CA ILE A 342 -9.49 2.71 -0.26
C ILE A 342 -8.85 3.82 -1.11
N ASN A 343 -7.62 4.24 -0.76
CA ASN A 343 -6.91 5.37 -1.39
C ASN A 343 -5.76 4.94 -2.31
N ARG A 344 -5.80 3.71 -2.86
CA ARG A 344 -4.74 3.21 -3.74
C ARG A 344 -5.30 2.49 -4.97
N GLY A 345 -4.46 2.31 -6.00
CA GLY A 345 -4.78 1.51 -7.18
C GLY A 345 -4.25 0.07 -7.07
N PHE A 346 -4.77 -0.80 -7.92
CA PHE A 346 -4.46 -2.23 -7.99
C PHE A 346 -4.20 -2.67 -9.42
N ALA A 347 -3.39 -3.71 -9.62
CA ALA A 347 -3.09 -4.21 -10.96
C ALA A 347 -4.35 -4.67 -11.71
N ALA A 348 -5.29 -5.28 -11.01
CA ALA A 348 -6.52 -5.79 -11.62
C ALA A 348 -7.51 -4.70 -12.08
N GLU A 349 -7.29 -3.43 -11.76
CA GLU A 349 -8.05 -2.32 -12.37
C GLU A 349 -7.80 -2.19 -13.87
N GLU A 350 -6.66 -2.69 -14.35
CA GLU A 350 -6.31 -2.68 -15.77
C GLU A 350 -6.79 -3.92 -16.51
N PHE A 351 -7.33 -4.95 -15.82
CA PHE A 351 -7.75 -6.20 -16.44
C PHE A 351 -9.03 -5.99 -17.27
N PRO A 352 -9.01 -6.16 -18.61
CA PRO A 352 -10.14 -5.83 -19.47
C PRO A 352 -11.39 -6.68 -19.23
N TRP A 353 -11.21 -7.86 -18.63
CA TRP A 353 -12.28 -8.78 -18.32
C TRP A 353 -12.96 -8.49 -16.97
N LEU A 354 -12.41 -7.61 -16.13
CA LEU A 354 -13.02 -7.18 -14.88
C LEU A 354 -13.65 -5.79 -15.09
N ASP A 355 -14.98 -5.71 -14.93
CA ASP A 355 -15.70 -4.46 -15.16
C ASP A 355 -15.20 -3.37 -14.19
N GLY A 356 -14.83 -2.21 -14.75
CA GLY A 356 -14.40 -1.05 -13.98
C GLY A 356 -15.43 -0.57 -12.96
N LYS A 357 -16.72 -0.76 -13.24
CA LYS A 357 -17.81 -0.42 -12.33
C LYS A 357 -17.73 -1.18 -10.99
N LEU A 358 -17.26 -2.42 -11.01
CA LEU A 358 -17.07 -3.21 -9.77
C LEU A 358 -16.07 -2.55 -8.81
N TRP A 359 -15.07 -1.81 -9.34
CA TRP A 359 -14.13 -1.05 -8.52
C TRP A 359 -14.77 0.19 -7.91
N ASP A 360 -15.59 0.92 -8.68
CA ASP A 360 -16.30 2.09 -8.19
C ASP A 360 -17.32 1.67 -7.11
N ASP A 361 -18.15 0.65 -7.39
CA ASP A 361 -19.11 0.10 -6.44
C ASP A 361 -18.43 -0.40 -5.14
N ALA A 362 -17.27 -1.06 -5.26
CA ALA A 362 -16.51 -1.53 -4.10
C ALA A 362 -15.91 -0.39 -3.27
N ARG A 363 -15.46 0.71 -3.90
CA ARG A 363 -14.98 1.91 -3.20
C ARG A 363 -16.12 2.63 -2.50
N ASP A 364 -17.25 2.84 -3.18
CA ASP A 364 -18.42 3.48 -2.60
C ASP A 364 -18.92 2.69 -1.39
N ARG A 365 -19.06 1.37 -1.51
CA ARG A 365 -19.38 0.48 -0.40
C ARG A 365 -18.39 0.57 0.76
N ALA A 366 -17.09 0.72 0.47
CA ALA A 366 -16.06 0.85 1.50
C ALA A 366 -16.11 2.21 2.19
N LEU A 367 -16.47 3.28 1.47
CA LEU A 367 -16.71 4.62 2.03
C LEU A 367 -17.94 4.63 2.93
N ASP A 368 -19.04 4.04 2.49
CA ASP A 368 -20.29 3.94 3.26
C ASP A 368 -20.13 3.09 4.54
N ALA A 369 -19.17 2.16 4.54
CA ALA A 369 -18.86 1.32 5.70
C ALA A 369 -18.02 2.02 6.77
N ILE A 370 -17.52 3.24 6.53
CA ILE A 370 -16.75 4.00 7.52
C ILE A 370 -17.66 4.36 8.68
N ALA A 371 -17.26 3.94 9.89
CA ALA A 371 -18.03 4.17 11.11
C ALA A 371 -17.50 5.40 11.86
N GLU A 372 -18.41 6.18 12.44
CA GLU A 372 -18.06 7.16 13.46
C GLU A 372 -17.73 6.43 14.77
N THR A 373 -16.67 6.89 15.45
CA THR A 373 -16.23 6.32 16.73
C THR A 373 -15.59 7.40 17.61
N GLU A 374 -15.71 7.26 18.90
CA GLU A 374 -15.02 8.11 19.89
C GLU A 374 -13.60 7.58 20.23
N PHE A 375 -13.05 6.72 19.38
CA PHE A 375 -11.70 6.20 19.55
C PHE A 375 -10.66 7.31 19.58
N GLU A 376 -9.78 7.27 20.58
CA GLU A 376 -8.68 8.22 20.76
C GLU A 376 -7.35 7.48 20.82
N ALA A 377 -6.36 7.92 20.05
CA ALA A 377 -5.00 7.43 20.07
C ALA A 377 -3.97 8.56 20.24
N TYR A 378 -2.89 8.26 20.97
CA TYR A 378 -1.71 9.11 21.07
C TYR A 378 -0.54 8.41 20.41
N ALA A 379 0.07 9.07 19.42
CA ALA A 379 1.30 8.66 18.78
C ALA A 379 2.40 9.62 19.21
N SER A 380 3.38 9.14 19.95
CA SER A 380 4.49 9.99 20.41
C SER A 380 5.84 9.34 20.08
N ASP A 381 6.83 10.19 19.92
CA ASP A 381 8.22 9.78 19.71
C ASP A 381 9.15 10.81 20.35
N ILE A 382 10.36 10.39 20.74
CA ILE A 382 11.36 11.29 21.27
C ILE A 382 12.00 12.15 20.17
N SER A 383 11.98 11.69 18.91
CA SER A 383 12.51 12.40 17.74
C SER A 383 11.48 13.38 17.17
N PRO A 384 11.78 14.69 17.11
CA PRO A 384 10.91 15.67 16.46
C PRO A 384 10.70 15.41 14.95
N GLU A 385 11.68 14.79 14.28
CA GLU A 385 11.60 14.40 12.88
C GLU A 385 10.59 13.27 12.68
N ALA A 386 10.61 12.26 13.55
CA ALA A 386 9.64 11.17 13.55
C ALA A 386 8.21 11.71 13.78
N VAL A 387 8.04 12.63 14.72
CA VAL A 387 6.77 13.30 15.02
C VAL A 387 6.22 14.03 13.79
N LYS A 388 7.06 14.76 13.05
CA LYS A 388 6.64 15.43 11.80
C LYS A 388 6.17 14.42 10.74
N ILE A 389 6.93 13.34 10.54
CA ILE A 389 6.58 12.27 9.60
C ILE A 389 5.26 11.61 10.02
N ALA A 390 5.10 11.29 11.31
CA ALA A 390 3.88 10.69 11.85
C ALA A 390 2.66 11.60 11.66
N ALA A 391 2.77 12.89 11.96
CA ALA A 391 1.69 13.85 11.80
C ALA A 391 1.23 13.96 10.34
N GLU A 392 2.16 14.01 9.39
CA GLU A 392 1.83 14.04 7.96
C GLU A 392 1.18 12.73 7.50
N ASN A 393 1.66 11.56 7.95
CA ASN A 393 1.06 10.28 7.63
C ASN A 393 -0.35 10.14 8.22
N VAL A 394 -0.58 10.59 9.45
CA VAL A 394 -1.89 10.63 10.11
C VAL A 394 -2.88 11.49 9.30
N ARG A 395 -2.44 12.67 8.84
CA ARG A 395 -3.24 13.55 7.99
C ARG A 395 -3.59 12.86 6.65
N ARG A 396 -2.61 12.24 5.98
CA ARG A 396 -2.81 11.53 4.71
C ARG A 396 -3.72 10.31 4.83
N ALA A 397 -3.67 9.65 5.99
CA ALA A 397 -4.57 8.54 6.29
C ALA A 397 -6.01 8.99 6.63
N GLY A 398 -6.27 10.30 6.77
CA GLY A 398 -7.57 10.83 7.19
C GLY A 398 -7.88 10.61 8.67
N MET A 399 -6.87 10.27 9.50
CA MET A 399 -7.06 9.87 10.91
C MET A 399 -6.79 11.00 11.92
N ALA A 400 -6.63 12.24 11.47
CA ALA A 400 -6.29 13.37 12.35
C ALA A 400 -7.33 13.66 13.44
N LYS A 401 -8.61 13.31 13.22
CA LYS A 401 -9.68 13.42 14.23
C LYS A 401 -9.44 12.48 15.42
N HIS A 402 -8.81 11.33 15.19
CA HIS A 402 -8.67 10.25 16.17
C HIS A 402 -7.27 10.13 16.78
N ILE A 403 -6.25 10.76 16.18
CA ILE A 403 -4.85 10.58 16.59
C ILE A 403 -4.22 11.92 16.91
N LYS A 404 -3.74 12.06 18.15
CA LYS A 404 -2.87 13.17 18.55
C LYS A 404 -1.42 12.76 18.43
N VAL A 405 -0.61 13.58 17.73
CA VAL A 405 0.81 13.34 17.50
C VAL A 405 1.64 14.40 18.18
N PHE A 406 2.61 14.00 19.03
CA PHE A 406 3.46 14.95 19.76
C PHE A 406 4.80 14.34 20.19
N ALA A 407 5.76 15.20 20.52
CA ALA A 407 7.06 14.75 21.04
C ALA A 407 6.96 14.41 22.54
N GLU A 408 7.36 13.19 22.91
CA GLU A 408 7.39 12.73 24.28
C GLU A 408 8.35 11.56 24.46
N ASP A 409 9.01 11.52 25.61
CA ASP A 409 9.79 10.38 26.05
C ASP A 409 8.86 9.27 26.59
N ALA A 410 8.94 8.09 26.03
CA ALA A 410 8.12 6.93 26.45
C ALA A 410 8.27 6.59 27.95
N LEU A 411 9.38 6.97 28.56
CA LEU A 411 9.65 6.76 30.00
C LEU A 411 9.05 7.86 30.90
N LYS A 412 8.28 8.81 30.33
CA LYS A 412 7.61 9.89 31.07
C LYS A 412 6.09 9.86 30.99
N ILE A 413 5.52 8.84 30.38
CA ILE A 413 4.08 8.64 30.21
C ILE A 413 3.39 8.61 31.58
N LYS A 414 2.25 9.30 31.67
CA LYS A 414 1.35 9.27 32.84
C LYS A 414 -0.02 8.74 32.43
N THR A 415 -0.70 8.06 33.36
CA THR A 415 -2.04 7.50 33.11
C THR A 415 -3.14 8.57 33.11
N GLU A 416 -2.91 9.69 33.81
CA GLU A 416 -3.90 10.78 34.00
C GLU A 416 -5.28 10.25 34.47
N GLY A 417 -5.27 9.16 35.26
CA GLY A 417 -6.46 8.50 35.73
C GLY A 417 -7.27 7.73 34.66
N ARG A 418 -6.75 7.64 33.43
CA ARG A 418 -7.42 6.96 32.30
C ARG A 418 -6.96 5.51 32.18
N ARG A 419 -7.85 4.67 31.68
CA ARG A 419 -7.50 3.33 31.21
C ARG A 419 -6.80 3.43 29.86
N GLY A 420 -5.79 2.61 29.62
CA GLY A 420 -5.03 2.67 28.37
C GLY A 420 -4.49 1.33 27.89
N THR A 421 -4.07 1.33 26.64
CA THR A 421 -3.37 0.24 25.99
C THR A 421 -2.14 0.79 25.28
N ILE A 422 -0.95 0.38 25.69
CA ILE A 422 0.31 0.67 24.97
C ILE A 422 0.55 -0.44 23.96
N VAL A 423 0.85 -0.05 22.73
CA VAL A 423 1.33 -0.93 21.66
C VAL A 423 2.55 -0.28 21.05
N CYS A 424 3.72 -0.89 21.16
CA CYS A 424 4.94 -0.30 20.67
C CYS A 424 5.89 -1.30 20.01
N ASN A 425 6.76 -0.74 19.17
CA ASN A 425 7.84 -1.42 18.48
C ASN A 425 9.16 -0.68 18.79
N PRO A 426 9.75 -0.90 19.98
CA PRO A 426 10.99 -0.23 20.35
C PRO A 426 12.16 -0.66 19.46
N PRO A 427 13.27 0.10 19.40
CA PRO A 427 14.48 -0.32 18.71
C PRO A 427 15.05 -1.61 19.32
N TYR A 428 15.52 -2.55 18.47
CA TYR A 428 16.07 -3.85 18.92
C TYR A 428 17.60 -3.95 18.81
N GLY A 429 18.27 -2.83 18.51
CA GLY A 429 19.72 -2.82 18.42
C GLY A 429 20.31 -3.25 17.06
N GLU A 430 19.46 -3.50 16.05
CA GLU A 430 19.93 -3.92 14.71
C GLU A 430 20.17 -2.75 13.74
N ARG A 431 19.44 -1.63 13.89
CA ARG A 431 19.44 -0.52 12.92
C ARG A 431 19.47 0.89 13.52
N LEU A 432 18.84 1.11 14.67
CA LEU A 432 18.62 2.45 15.25
C LEU A 432 19.33 2.66 16.58
N SER A 433 19.90 1.62 17.21
CA SER A 433 20.60 1.70 18.48
C SER A 433 21.59 0.54 18.62
N THR A 434 22.50 0.64 19.57
CA THR A 434 23.33 -0.51 19.97
C THR A 434 22.50 -1.50 20.81
N VAL A 435 22.91 -2.77 20.83
CA VAL A 435 22.27 -3.80 21.67
C VAL A 435 22.22 -3.37 23.14
N LYS A 436 23.29 -2.75 23.66
CA LYS A 436 23.36 -2.26 25.05
C LYS A 436 22.33 -1.15 25.34
N GLU A 437 22.13 -0.23 24.41
CA GLU A 437 21.13 0.84 24.54
C GLU A 437 19.72 0.26 24.53
N ALA A 438 19.43 -0.69 23.64
CA ALA A 438 18.14 -1.39 23.61
C ALA A 438 17.87 -2.13 24.92
N GLU A 439 18.85 -2.86 25.48
CA GLU A 439 18.74 -3.51 26.78
C GLU A 439 18.46 -2.54 27.93
N GLN A 440 19.17 -1.37 27.95
CA GLN A 440 18.93 -0.33 28.95
C GLN A 440 17.51 0.24 28.84
N LEU A 441 17.04 0.46 27.61
CA LEU A 441 15.67 0.91 27.34
C LEU A 441 14.65 -0.11 27.86
N TYR A 442 14.83 -1.41 27.60
CA TYR A 442 13.90 -2.45 28.08
C TYR A 442 13.80 -2.50 29.60
N ARG A 443 14.96 -2.37 30.31
CA ARG A 443 14.95 -2.29 31.78
C ARG A 443 14.23 -1.02 32.28
N ALA A 444 14.42 0.10 31.62
CA ALA A 444 13.74 1.34 31.95
C ALA A 444 12.24 1.27 31.67
N MET A 445 11.84 0.71 30.50
CA MET A 445 10.43 0.44 30.17
C MET A 445 9.77 -0.42 31.23
N GLY A 446 10.40 -1.53 31.64
CA GLY A 446 9.83 -2.43 32.64
C GLY A 446 9.55 -1.71 33.97
N ARG A 447 10.51 -0.91 34.47
CA ARG A 447 10.32 -0.12 35.70
C ARG A 447 9.23 0.94 35.55
N HIS A 448 9.22 1.67 34.44
CA HIS A 448 8.27 2.75 34.24
C HIS A 448 6.87 2.24 33.95
N PHE A 449 6.71 1.28 33.04
CA PHE A 449 5.38 0.76 32.67
C PHE A 449 4.73 -0.04 33.78
N ALA A 450 5.50 -0.59 34.74
CA ALA A 450 4.96 -1.19 35.97
C ALA A 450 4.16 -0.18 36.84
N THR A 451 4.43 1.13 36.70
CA THR A 451 3.68 2.18 37.43
C THR A 451 2.39 2.60 36.75
N LEU A 452 2.14 2.12 35.52
CA LEU A 452 0.94 2.43 34.76
C LEU A 452 -0.21 1.49 35.12
N ASP A 453 -0.74 1.64 36.31
CA ASP A 453 -1.88 0.84 36.78
C ASP A 453 -3.05 0.92 35.79
N SER A 454 -3.77 -0.17 35.61
CA SER A 454 -4.92 -0.28 34.69
C SER A 454 -4.59 -0.23 33.19
N TRP A 455 -3.31 -0.23 32.80
CA TRP A 455 -2.90 -0.28 31.41
C TRP A 455 -2.50 -1.66 30.96
N GLN A 456 -2.83 -2.00 29.71
CA GLN A 456 -2.31 -3.19 29.03
C GLN A 456 -1.12 -2.77 28.17
N ILE A 457 -0.09 -3.61 28.12
CA ILE A 457 1.15 -3.27 27.41
C ILE A 457 1.50 -4.38 26.43
N TYR A 458 1.77 -3.99 25.20
CA TYR A 458 2.11 -4.87 24.11
C TYR A 458 3.40 -4.38 23.45
N VAL A 459 4.42 -5.25 23.40
CA VAL A 459 5.74 -4.90 22.89
C VAL A 459 6.19 -5.91 21.85
N LEU A 460 6.53 -5.43 20.65
CA LEU A 460 7.15 -6.23 19.60
C LEU A 460 8.68 -6.08 19.69
N THR A 461 9.42 -7.16 19.78
CA THR A 461 10.88 -7.14 19.70
C THR A 461 11.44 -8.48 19.21
N SER A 462 12.64 -8.45 18.61
CA SER A 462 13.40 -9.63 18.21
C SER A 462 14.26 -10.20 19.34
N ASP A 463 14.37 -9.50 20.49
CA ASP A 463 15.19 -9.91 21.62
C ASP A 463 14.52 -11.04 22.41
N ASP A 464 15.14 -12.21 22.42
CA ASP A 464 14.66 -13.37 23.16
C ASP A 464 14.84 -13.23 24.69
N TYR A 465 15.65 -12.28 25.15
CA TYR A 465 15.86 -12.00 26.59
C TYR A 465 14.98 -10.86 27.11
N PHE A 466 14.06 -10.35 26.30
CA PHE A 466 13.24 -9.19 26.64
C PHE A 466 12.55 -9.31 28.00
N GLU A 467 11.89 -10.43 28.32
CA GLU A 467 11.18 -10.62 29.59
C GLU A 467 12.11 -10.46 30.80
N ARG A 468 13.33 -10.98 30.72
CA ARG A 468 14.35 -10.84 31.78
C ARG A 468 14.79 -9.40 31.93
N LEU A 469 14.99 -8.69 30.82
CA LEU A 469 15.41 -7.27 30.81
C LEU A 469 14.26 -6.37 31.30
N TYR A 470 13.05 -6.64 30.86
CA TYR A 470 11.83 -5.93 31.25
C TYR A 470 11.46 -6.16 32.73
N GLY A 471 11.93 -7.27 33.33
CA GLY A 471 11.73 -7.59 34.75
C GLY A 471 10.37 -8.18 35.07
N ARG A 472 9.59 -8.56 34.07
CA ARG A 472 8.30 -9.26 34.22
C ARG A 472 8.12 -10.30 33.13
N ARG A 473 7.59 -11.47 33.47
CA ARG A 473 7.14 -12.47 32.50
C ARG A 473 5.83 -12.01 31.84
N ALA A 474 5.74 -12.16 30.53
CA ALA A 474 4.52 -11.83 29.78
C ALA A 474 3.38 -12.80 30.09
N ASP A 475 2.15 -12.31 30.07
CA ASP A 475 0.94 -13.12 30.25
C ASP A 475 0.65 -13.95 28.99
N ALA A 476 1.06 -13.44 27.82
CA ALA A 476 1.04 -14.17 26.56
C ALA A 476 2.14 -13.67 25.61
N VAL A 477 2.63 -14.56 24.76
CA VAL A 477 3.63 -14.23 23.73
C VAL A 477 3.13 -14.77 22.39
N ARG A 478 3.15 -13.94 21.36
CA ARG A 478 2.83 -14.35 19.99
C ARG A 478 4.03 -14.15 19.08
N ARG A 479 4.42 -15.19 18.36
CA ARG A 479 5.50 -15.10 17.37
C ARG A 479 4.98 -14.42 16.10
N LEU A 480 5.65 -13.37 15.67
CA LEU A 480 5.37 -12.60 14.48
C LEU A 480 6.68 -12.39 13.71
N TYR A 481 6.59 -11.84 12.48
CA TYR A 481 7.77 -11.60 11.66
C TYR A 481 7.74 -10.18 11.08
N ASN A 482 8.81 -9.42 11.32
CA ASN A 482 9.02 -8.12 10.68
C ASN A 482 9.94 -8.31 9.45
N GLY A 483 9.36 -8.58 8.29
CA GLY A 483 10.09 -9.07 7.12
C GLY A 483 10.64 -10.46 7.38
N MET A 484 11.95 -10.62 7.37
CA MET A 484 12.66 -11.88 7.68
C MET A 484 13.02 -12.02 9.16
N ILE A 485 12.88 -10.96 9.94
CA ILE A 485 13.26 -10.96 11.35
C ILE A 485 12.15 -11.60 12.17
N ARG A 486 12.48 -12.68 12.90
CA ARG A 486 11.58 -13.29 13.88
C ARG A 486 11.45 -12.34 15.08
N CYS A 487 10.24 -11.97 15.42
CA CYS A 487 9.92 -11.16 16.60
C CYS A 487 8.95 -11.88 17.52
N ASN A 488 9.02 -11.53 18.79
CA ASN A 488 8.05 -11.93 19.78
C ASN A 488 7.19 -10.71 20.15
N TYR A 489 5.87 -10.86 20.11
CA TYR A 489 4.91 -9.87 20.53
C TYR A 489 4.44 -10.21 21.94
N TYR A 490 5.11 -9.60 22.92
CA TYR A 490 4.87 -9.78 24.34
C TYR A 490 3.64 -9.03 24.78
N GLN A 491 2.78 -9.65 25.59
CA GLN A 491 1.51 -9.11 26.05
C GLN A 491 1.48 -9.13 27.57
N PHE A 492 1.32 -7.96 28.18
CA PHE A 492 1.21 -7.78 29.62
C PHE A 492 -0.17 -7.21 29.92
N PHE A 493 -1.01 -8.04 30.54
CA PHE A 493 -2.35 -7.66 30.92
C PHE A 493 -2.34 -6.98 32.29
N LYS A 494 -3.44 -6.26 32.59
CA LYS A 494 -3.62 -5.66 33.88
C LYS A 494 -3.50 -6.71 34.98
N ASN A 495 -2.76 -6.39 36.06
CA ASN A 495 -2.78 -7.21 37.27
C ASN A 495 -4.21 -7.28 37.79
N ARG A 496 -4.77 -8.48 37.91
CA ARG A 496 -5.97 -8.70 38.70
C ARG A 496 -5.52 -8.71 40.16
N HIS A 497 -5.77 -7.62 40.86
CA HIS A 497 -5.68 -7.58 42.32
C HIS A 497 -6.87 -8.35 42.91
#